data_2447279712ed9075908c89d612bd4f63
#
_entry.id   2447279712ed9075908c89d612bd4f63
#
_cell.length_a   1.000
_cell.length_b   1.000
_cell.length_c   1.000
_cell.angle_alpha   90.00
_cell.angle_beta   90.00
_cell.angle_gamma   90.00
#
_symmetry.space_group_name_H-M   'P 1'
#
loop_
_entity.id
_entity.type
_entity.pdbx_description
1 polymer ?
#
loop_
_entity_poly.entity_id
_entity_poly.type
_entity_poly.pdbx_seq_one_letter_code
_entity_poly.pdbx_strand_id
1 'polypeptide(L)'
;MQSKRVSAIVAKSLVLVMILGTAGYATAQDVKTPYPNMAPVDQYLIKDQSTEIALARSAAPESISRDAEVLVLGRHGYETAVQGKNGFVCVVERSWTAPIDDPNFWNPKLRGPICFNPAAARSYLPRTIKKTELILAGRTKAQMVETIAAAIDKKELPPMEPGAMCYMLSKQGYLDDHAGHWHPHLMFFFSEGDPAAWGADLPGSPIIAIKETQERLTTFLVPVRKWSDGTADQ
;
A
#
# COMPACT_ATOMS: atom_id res chain seq x y z
N MET A 1 -43.31 -2.65 83.31
CA MET A 1 -44.36 -1.82 82.66
C MET A 1 -44.00 -1.74 81.19
N GLN A 2 -44.85 -2.39 80.37
CA GLN A 2 -44.66 -2.54 78.93
C GLN A 2 -45.34 -1.39 78.22
N SER A 3 -44.66 -0.84 77.22
CA SER A 3 -45.29 0.02 76.24
C SER A 3 -45.06 -0.55 74.88
N LYS A 4 -46.13 -1.01 74.24
CA LYS A 4 -46.20 -1.47 72.87
C LYS A 4 -46.19 -0.27 71.90
N ARG A 5 -45.28 -0.23 70.97
CA ARG A 5 -45.37 0.65 69.81
C ARG A 5 -45.65 -0.18 68.55
N VAL A 6 -46.75 0.14 67.95
CA VAL A 6 -47.23 -0.41 66.68
C VAL A 6 -46.46 0.27 65.55
N SER A 7 -45.79 -0.49 64.72
CA SER A 7 -45.15 0.03 63.51
C SER A 7 -46.03 -0.21 62.29
N ALA A 8 -46.38 0.87 61.64
CA ALA A 8 -47.13 0.86 60.38
C ALA A 8 -46.19 0.48 59.23
N ILE A 9 -46.59 -0.51 58.47
CA ILE A 9 -45.88 -0.96 57.24
C ILE A 9 -46.44 -0.10 56.10
N VAL A 10 -45.56 0.72 55.53
CA VAL A 10 -45.83 1.48 54.28
C VAL A 10 -45.34 0.64 53.09
N ALA A 11 -46.27 0.08 52.35
CA ALA A 11 -45.96 -0.59 51.08
C ALA A 11 -45.61 0.44 50.01
N LYS A 12 -44.35 0.43 49.59
CA LYS A 12 -43.91 1.19 48.39
C LYS A 12 -44.11 0.32 47.15
N SER A 13 -45.06 0.67 46.32
CA SER A 13 -45.25 0.09 45.00
C SER A 13 -44.11 0.51 44.07
N LEU A 14 -43.29 -0.44 43.65
CA LEU A 14 -42.25 -0.23 42.67
C LEU A 14 -42.85 -0.36 41.25
N VAL A 15 -43.01 0.75 40.56
CA VAL A 15 -43.42 0.76 39.14
C VAL A 15 -42.15 0.48 38.30
N LEU A 16 -42.08 -0.74 37.74
CA LEU A 16 -41.06 -1.14 36.82
C LEU A 16 -41.36 -0.64 35.41
N VAL A 17 -40.75 0.47 35.01
CA VAL A 17 -40.81 0.97 33.62
C VAL A 17 -39.90 0.13 32.76
N MET A 18 -40.44 -0.79 31.97
CA MET A 18 -39.71 -1.46 30.90
C MET A 18 -39.48 -0.48 29.75
N ILE A 19 -38.22 -0.02 29.63
CA ILE A 19 -37.76 0.69 28.42
C ILE A 19 -37.42 -0.38 27.39
N LEU A 20 -38.34 -0.59 26.43
CA LEU A 20 -38.03 -1.36 25.22
C LEU A 20 -37.03 -0.54 24.38
N GLY A 21 -35.74 -0.85 24.57
CA GLY A 21 -34.69 -0.37 23.69
C GLY A 21 -34.83 -1.02 22.30
N THR A 22 -35.31 -0.25 21.33
CA THR A 22 -35.16 -0.66 19.91
C THR A 22 -33.70 -0.67 19.57
N ALA A 23 -33.10 -1.87 19.52
CA ALA A 23 -31.78 -2.07 18.93
C ALA A 23 -31.89 -1.72 17.44
N GLY A 24 -31.51 -0.51 17.10
CA GLY A 24 -31.31 -0.12 15.71
C GLY A 24 -30.20 -0.99 15.14
N TYR A 25 -30.56 -1.93 14.28
CA TYR A 25 -29.58 -2.62 13.44
C TYR A 25 -28.97 -1.53 12.54
N ALA A 26 -27.75 -1.11 12.86
CA ALA A 26 -26.93 -0.35 11.94
C ALA A 26 -26.68 -1.29 10.74
N THR A 27 -27.40 -1.08 9.65
CA THR A 27 -27.06 -1.68 8.37
C THR A 27 -25.67 -1.16 8.04
N ALA A 28 -24.67 -2.05 8.05
CA ALA A 28 -23.38 -1.74 7.47
C ALA A 28 -23.68 -1.30 6.02
N GLN A 29 -23.46 -0.02 5.73
CA GLN A 29 -23.48 0.43 4.36
C GLN A 29 -22.38 -0.33 3.66
N ASP A 30 -22.75 -1.18 2.70
CA ASP A 30 -21.80 -1.78 1.76
C ASP A 30 -21.04 -0.63 1.10
N VAL A 31 -19.83 -0.36 1.58
CA VAL A 31 -18.91 0.58 0.94
C VAL A 31 -18.55 -0.06 -0.38
N LYS A 32 -19.28 0.32 -1.42
CA LYS A 32 -19.08 -0.17 -2.76
C LYS A 32 -17.65 0.15 -3.17
N THR A 33 -16.81 -0.86 -3.26
CA THR A 33 -15.43 -0.71 -3.72
C THR A 33 -15.46 -0.02 -5.09
N PRO A 34 -14.82 1.15 -5.26
CA PRO A 34 -14.91 1.93 -6.50
C PRO A 34 -14.37 1.14 -7.71
N TYR A 35 -13.45 0.22 -7.48
CA TYR A 35 -12.82 -0.63 -8.50
C TYR A 35 -12.96 -2.12 -8.12
N PRO A 36 -14.13 -2.74 -8.32
CA PRO A 36 -14.37 -4.12 -7.89
C PRO A 36 -13.64 -5.15 -8.75
N ASN A 37 -13.31 -4.81 -10.00
CA ASN A 37 -12.69 -5.71 -10.97
C ASN A 37 -11.61 -4.98 -11.78
N MET A 38 -10.71 -5.77 -12.39
CA MET A 38 -9.72 -5.27 -13.31
C MET A 38 -10.38 -4.65 -14.55
N ALA A 39 -9.98 -3.45 -14.90
CA ALA A 39 -10.33 -2.82 -16.17
C ALA A 39 -9.57 -3.48 -17.34
N PRO A 40 -9.95 -3.24 -18.61
CA PRO A 40 -9.14 -3.64 -19.75
C PRO A 40 -7.69 -3.17 -19.63
N VAL A 41 -6.73 -4.05 -19.99
CA VAL A 41 -5.27 -3.81 -19.80
C VAL A 41 -4.83 -2.45 -20.39
N ASP A 42 -5.41 -2.05 -21.51
CA ASP A 42 -5.07 -0.78 -22.18
C ASP A 42 -5.29 0.47 -21.31
N GLN A 43 -6.14 0.39 -20.28
CA GLN A 43 -6.36 1.50 -19.36
C GLN A 43 -5.21 1.65 -18.34
N TYR A 44 -4.42 0.60 -18.13
CA TYR A 44 -3.23 0.63 -17.28
C TYR A 44 -1.97 1.04 -18.03
N LEU A 45 -1.95 0.93 -19.35
CA LEU A 45 -0.77 1.27 -20.15
C LEU A 45 -0.63 2.78 -20.34
N ILE A 46 0.60 3.27 -20.35
CA ILE A 46 0.96 4.61 -20.81
C ILE A 46 1.36 4.46 -22.28
N LYS A 47 0.60 5.07 -23.19
CA LYS A 47 0.74 4.85 -24.64
C LYS A 47 2.09 5.32 -25.18
N ASP A 48 2.59 6.43 -24.66
CA ASP A 48 3.87 6.98 -25.08
C ASP A 48 4.98 6.54 -24.12
N GLN A 49 5.92 5.74 -24.64
CA GLN A 49 7.04 5.20 -23.88
C GLN A 49 7.92 6.30 -23.28
N SER A 50 8.13 7.41 -24.00
CA SER A 50 8.95 8.52 -23.51
C SER A 50 8.30 9.19 -22.29
N THR A 51 6.98 9.28 -22.28
CA THR A 51 6.20 9.77 -21.12
C THR A 51 6.36 8.83 -19.93
N GLU A 52 6.30 7.50 -20.12
CA GLU A 52 6.48 6.55 -19.02
C GLU A 52 7.90 6.58 -18.46
N ILE A 53 8.92 6.69 -19.33
CA ILE A 53 10.33 6.84 -18.91
C ILE A 53 10.51 8.10 -18.08
N ALA A 54 9.99 9.24 -18.53
CA ALA A 54 10.09 10.51 -17.80
C ALA A 54 9.40 10.43 -16.43
N LEU A 55 8.20 9.82 -16.41
CA LEU A 55 7.44 9.63 -15.17
C LEU A 55 8.18 8.69 -14.19
N ALA A 56 8.72 7.57 -14.63
CA ALA A 56 9.51 6.66 -13.80
C ALA A 56 10.72 7.37 -13.19
N ARG A 57 11.48 8.12 -13.98
CA ARG A 57 12.64 8.88 -13.53
C ARG A 57 12.31 9.97 -12.52
N SER A 58 11.10 10.55 -12.59
CA SER A 58 10.66 11.57 -11.65
C SER A 58 10.51 11.07 -10.21
N ALA A 59 10.59 9.76 -9.97
CA ALA A 59 10.52 9.16 -8.64
C ALA A 59 11.69 9.49 -7.73
N ALA A 60 12.87 9.79 -8.26
CA ALA A 60 14.08 10.06 -7.49
C ALA A 60 14.81 11.32 -8.02
N PRO A 61 15.69 11.95 -7.23
CA PRO A 61 16.52 13.06 -7.70
C PRO A 61 17.31 12.66 -8.97
N GLU A 62 17.57 13.66 -9.83
CA GLU A 62 18.26 13.42 -11.11
C GLU A 62 19.63 12.77 -10.95
N SER A 63 20.35 13.08 -9.87
CA SER A 63 21.63 12.44 -9.53
C SER A 63 21.55 10.91 -9.36
N ILE A 64 20.36 10.37 -9.13
CA ILE A 64 20.08 8.95 -9.01
C ILE A 64 19.41 8.43 -10.29
N SER A 65 18.32 9.08 -10.73
CA SER A 65 17.46 8.59 -11.79
C SER A 65 18.02 8.72 -13.20
N ARG A 66 19.00 9.61 -13.41
CA ARG A 66 19.66 9.81 -14.72
C ARG A 66 20.33 8.52 -15.23
N ASP A 67 21.07 7.84 -14.36
CA ASP A 67 21.83 6.64 -14.69
C ASP A 67 21.12 5.34 -14.25
N ALA A 68 19.87 5.44 -13.79
CA ALA A 68 19.06 4.29 -13.42
C ALA A 68 18.56 3.54 -14.66
N GLU A 69 18.43 2.23 -14.52
CA GLU A 69 17.65 1.42 -15.46
C GLU A 69 16.19 1.86 -15.39
N VAL A 70 15.49 1.88 -16.54
CA VAL A 70 14.06 2.19 -16.57
C VAL A 70 13.32 1.04 -17.22
N LEU A 71 12.36 0.48 -16.49
CA LEU A 71 11.41 -0.47 -17.03
C LEU A 71 10.08 0.24 -17.33
N VAL A 72 9.46 -0.13 -18.43
CA VAL A 72 8.13 0.33 -18.84
C VAL A 72 7.17 -0.84 -18.94
N LEU A 73 5.88 -0.60 -18.69
CA LEU A 73 4.88 -1.64 -18.74
C LEU A 73 4.34 -1.84 -20.15
N GLY A 74 4.65 -2.98 -20.74
CA GLY A 74 4.04 -3.50 -21.97
C GLY A 74 2.83 -4.39 -21.69
N ARG A 75 2.24 -4.94 -22.76
CA ARG A 75 1.09 -5.85 -22.65
C ARG A 75 1.42 -7.19 -22.00
N HIS A 76 2.68 -7.58 -21.95
CA HIS A 76 3.15 -8.86 -21.44
C HIS A 76 3.96 -8.76 -20.14
N GLY A 77 4.16 -7.57 -19.63
CA GLY A 77 4.95 -7.30 -18.42
C GLY A 77 5.84 -6.07 -18.56
N TYR A 78 6.74 -5.92 -17.61
CA TYR A 78 7.75 -4.87 -17.66
C TYR A 78 8.87 -5.24 -18.62
N GLU A 79 9.30 -4.26 -19.41
CA GLU A 79 10.39 -4.37 -20.38
C GLU A 79 11.42 -3.26 -20.15
N THR A 80 12.72 -3.58 -20.33
CA THR A 80 13.79 -2.58 -20.19
C THR A 80 13.72 -1.59 -21.36
N ALA A 81 13.37 -0.35 -21.06
CA ALA A 81 13.36 0.76 -22.02
C ALA A 81 14.69 1.53 -22.03
N VAL A 82 15.37 1.60 -20.89
CA VAL A 82 16.68 2.25 -20.74
C VAL A 82 17.59 1.39 -19.87
N GLN A 83 18.78 1.09 -20.35
CA GLN A 83 19.81 0.38 -19.58
C GLN A 83 20.41 1.32 -18.52
N GLY A 84 20.53 0.81 -17.28
CA GLY A 84 21.11 1.55 -16.17
C GLY A 84 22.63 1.31 -16.01
N LYS A 85 23.27 2.18 -15.20
CA LYS A 85 24.71 2.10 -14.90
C LYS A 85 25.02 2.12 -13.41
N ASN A 86 24.05 2.52 -12.58
CA ASN A 86 24.25 2.73 -11.13
C ASN A 86 23.54 1.67 -10.25
N GLY A 87 22.90 0.68 -10.87
CA GLY A 87 22.17 -0.38 -10.19
C GLY A 87 20.79 0.01 -9.64
N PHE A 88 20.38 1.27 -9.76
CA PHE A 88 19.01 1.68 -9.48
C PHE A 88 18.08 1.28 -10.62
N VAL A 89 16.84 0.95 -10.30
CA VAL A 89 15.81 0.63 -11.28
C VAL A 89 14.56 1.47 -11.00
N CYS A 90 14.13 2.25 -11.98
CA CYS A 90 12.93 3.08 -11.88
C CYS A 90 11.81 2.51 -12.75
N VAL A 91 10.60 2.47 -12.22
CA VAL A 91 9.38 2.01 -12.91
C VAL A 91 8.21 2.91 -12.57
N VAL A 92 7.11 2.78 -13.29
CA VAL A 92 5.81 3.29 -12.85
C VAL A 92 4.97 2.10 -12.41
N GLU A 93 4.77 1.95 -11.10
CA GLU A 93 3.92 0.89 -10.56
C GLU A 93 2.44 1.13 -10.91
N ARG A 94 1.68 0.06 -10.96
CA ARG A 94 0.23 0.04 -11.17
C ARG A 94 -0.47 -0.40 -9.88
N SER A 95 -1.77 -0.27 -9.86
CA SER A 95 -2.59 -0.49 -8.67
C SER A 95 -2.44 -1.89 -8.03
N TRP A 96 -2.14 -2.92 -8.80
CA TRP A 96 -1.96 -4.29 -8.27
C TRP A 96 -0.66 -4.52 -7.49
N THR A 97 0.22 -3.53 -7.40
CA THR A 97 1.39 -3.58 -6.52
C THR A 97 1.05 -3.18 -5.08
N ALA A 98 -0.08 -2.50 -4.88
CA ALA A 98 -0.62 -2.17 -3.56
C ALA A 98 -1.00 -3.44 -2.76
N PRO A 99 -1.22 -3.31 -1.43
CA PRO A 99 -1.75 -4.39 -0.62
C PRO A 99 -3.03 -4.99 -1.22
N ILE A 100 -3.21 -6.31 -1.06
CA ILE A 100 -4.30 -7.06 -1.70
C ILE A 100 -5.69 -6.53 -1.32
N ASP A 101 -5.83 -6.01 -0.11
CA ASP A 101 -7.09 -5.48 0.43
C ASP A 101 -7.31 -4.00 0.14
N ASP A 102 -6.37 -3.35 -0.56
CA ASP A 102 -6.51 -1.95 -0.92
C ASP A 102 -7.73 -1.75 -1.84
N PRO A 103 -8.62 -0.79 -1.54
CA PRO A 103 -9.79 -0.48 -2.37
C PRO A 103 -9.41 -0.02 -3.79
N ASN A 104 -8.19 0.51 -3.97
CA ASN A 104 -7.64 0.94 -5.26
C ASN A 104 -6.92 -0.17 -6.02
N PHE A 105 -6.90 -1.41 -5.54
CA PHE A 105 -6.15 -2.51 -6.17
C PHE A 105 -6.42 -2.67 -7.69
N TRP A 106 -7.60 -2.35 -8.14
CA TRP A 106 -7.98 -2.38 -9.56
C TRP A 106 -8.15 -0.98 -10.18
N ASN A 107 -7.66 0.08 -9.53
CA ASN A 107 -7.76 1.44 -10.05
C ASN A 107 -6.85 1.63 -11.29
N PRO A 108 -7.41 1.76 -12.51
CA PRO A 108 -6.62 1.86 -13.73
C PRO A 108 -5.90 3.19 -13.88
N LYS A 109 -6.22 4.20 -13.05
CA LYS A 109 -5.57 5.51 -13.08
C LYS A 109 -4.27 5.52 -12.28
N LEU A 110 -4.09 4.57 -11.33
CA LEU A 110 -2.94 4.59 -10.43
C LEU A 110 -1.62 4.59 -11.21
N ARG A 111 -0.77 5.53 -10.85
CA ARG A 111 0.58 5.71 -11.38
C ARG A 111 1.50 6.02 -10.22
N GLY A 112 2.24 5.01 -9.77
CA GLY A 112 3.21 5.11 -8.69
C GLY A 112 4.64 5.14 -9.23
N PRO A 113 5.19 6.32 -9.59
CA PRO A 113 6.61 6.38 -9.97
C PRO A 113 7.47 6.00 -8.77
N ILE A 114 8.34 5.02 -8.96
CA ILE A 114 9.19 4.46 -7.92
C ILE A 114 10.57 4.14 -8.48
N CYS A 115 11.63 4.49 -7.71
CA CYS A 115 13.00 4.10 -8.01
C CYS A 115 13.55 3.24 -6.88
N PHE A 116 13.81 1.98 -7.19
CA PHE A 116 14.42 1.02 -6.28
C PHE A 116 15.94 1.19 -6.23
N ASN A 117 16.51 1.14 -5.02
CA ASN A 117 17.96 1.05 -4.89
C ASN A 117 18.44 -0.36 -5.30
N PRO A 118 19.77 -0.58 -5.46
CA PRO A 118 20.28 -1.87 -5.92
C PRO A 118 19.82 -3.07 -5.08
N ALA A 119 19.67 -2.92 -3.76
CA ALA A 119 19.18 -3.98 -2.89
C ALA A 119 17.71 -4.31 -3.15
N ALA A 120 16.85 -3.28 -3.26
CA ALA A 120 15.43 -3.47 -3.57
C ALA A 120 15.22 -3.95 -5.02
N ALA A 121 16.04 -3.50 -5.97
CA ALA A 121 15.99 -3.97 -7.36
C ALA A 121 16.23 -5.48 -7.46
N ARG A 122 17.08 -6.04 -6.60
CA ARG A 122 17.34 -7.50 -6.54
C ARG A 122 16.36 -8.28 -5.69
N SER A 123 15.71 -7.66 -4.67
CA SER A 123 14.93 -8.40 -3.69
C SER A 123 13.43 -8.07 -3.69
N TYR A 124 13.06 -6.82 -3.91
CA TYR A 124 11.65 -6.38 -3.94
C TYR A 124 11.07 -6.38 -5.37
N LEU A 125 11.75 -5.76 -6.33
CA LEU A 125 11.29 -5.63 -7.71
C LEU A 125 10.88 -6.98 -8.37
N PRO A 126 11.55 -8.13 -8.12
CA PRO A 126 11.08 -9.42 -8.63
C PRO A 126 9.66 -9.78 -8.22
N ARG A 127 9.19 -9.35 -7.05
CA ARG A 127 7.79 -9.54 -6.62
C ARG A 127 6.83 -8.66 -7.43
N THR A 128 7.16 -7.39 -7.62
CA THR A 128 6.41 -6.45 -8.47
C THR A 128 6.24 -6.99 -9.88
N ILE A 129 7.32 -7.52 -10.48
CA ILE A 129 7.31 -8.14 -11.81
C ILE A 129 6.41 -9.36 -11.80
N LYS A 130 6.56 -10.27 -10.82
CA LYS A 130 5.77 -11.49 -10.72
C LYS A 130 4.28 -11.21 -10.53
N LYS A 131 3.91 -10.26 -9.65
CA LYS A 131 2.51 -9.81 -9.49
C LYS A 131 1.95 -9.32 -10.83
N THR A 132 2.70 -8.49 -11.54
CA THR A 132 2.32 -7.94 -12.85
C THR A 132 2.08 -9.05 -13.88
N GLU A 133 2.99 -10.01 -14.00
CA GLU A 133 2.84 -11.16 -14.91
C GLU A 133 1.58 -11.97 -14.60
N LEU A 134 1.32 -12.26 -13.33
CA LEU A 134 0.14 -13.01 -12.91
C LEU A 134 -1.17 -12.29 -13.25
N ILE A 135 -1.21 -10.98 -13.00
CA ILE A 135 -2.38 -10.15 -13.30
C ILE A 135 -2.62 -10.06 -14.82
N LEU A 136 -1.57 -9.82 -15.60
CA LEU A 136 -1.69 -9.78 -17.07
C LEU A 136 -2.05 -11.15 -17.67
N ALA A 137 -1.69 -12.24 -16.98
CA ALA A 137 -2.15 -13.60 -17.32
C ALA A 137 -3.59 -13.90 -16.85
N GLY A 138 -4.33 -12.91 -16.33
CA GLY A 138 -5.73 -13.04 -15.91
C GLY A 138 -5.93 -13.80 -14.60
N ARG A 139 -4.91 -13.90 -13.75
CA ARG A 139 -5.06 -14.53 -12.43
C ARG A 139 -5.90 -13.66 -11.50
N THR A 140 -6.72 -14.32 -10.69
CA THR A 140 -7.48 -13.64 -9.62
C THR A 140 -6.55 -13.18 -8.50
N LYS A 141 -7.00 -12.24 -7.67
CA LYS A 141 -6.28 -11.82 -6.46
C LYS A 141 -5.86 -13.02 -5.60
N ALA A 142 -6.77 -13.95 -5.35
CA ALA A 142 -6.49 -15.14 -4.54
C ALA A 142 -5.39 -16.02 -5.17
N GLN A 143 -5.46 -16.27 -6.48
CA GLN A 143 -4.45 -17.04 -7.19
C GLN A 143 -3.08 -16.33 -7.21
N MET A 144 -3.07 -14.99 -7.31
CA MET A 144 -1.84 -14.21 -7.23
C MET A 144 -1.19 -14.38 -5.85
N VAL A 145 -1.95 -14.19 -4.77
CA VAL A 145 -1.45 -14.34 -3.40
C VAL A 145 -0.89 -15.74 -3.16
N GLU A 146 -1.64 -16.78 -3.53
CA GLU A 146 -1.21 -18.17 -3.39
C GLU A 146 0.10 -18.44 -4.17
N THR A 147 0.19 -17.94 -5.41
CA THR A 147 1.37 -18.11 -6.24
C THR A 147 2.59 -17.38 -5.67
N ILE A 148 2.42 -16.15 -5.16
CA ILE A 148 3.50 -15.38 -4.54
C ILE A 148 3.96 -16.07 -3.25
N ALA A 149 3.04 -16.50 -2.38
CA ALA A 149 3.38 -17.22 -1.15
C ALA A 149 4.16 -18.51 -1.46
N ALA A 150 3.70 -19.30 -2.43
CA ALA A 150 4.39 -20.52 -2.87
C ALA A 150 5.79 -20.23 -3.45
N ALA A 151 5.95 -19.15 -4.21
CA ALA A 151 7.24 -18.75 -4.77
C ALA A 151 8.24 -18.32 -3.68
N ILE A 152 7.74 -17.65 -2.62
CA ILE A 152 8.56 -17.31 -1.43
C ILE A 152 8.99 -18.58 -0.69
N ASP A 153 8.06 -19.53 -0.46
CA ASP A 153 8.36 -20.79 0.23
C ASP A 153 9.40 -21.63 -0.51
N LYS A 154 9.32 -21.65 -1.84
CA LYS A 154 10.28 -22.35 -2.71
C LYS A 154 11.58 -21.59 -2.94
N LYS A 155 11.74 -20.38 -2.39
CA LYS A 155 12.87 -19.49 -2.63
C LYS A 155 13.05 -19.08 -4.10
N GLU A 156 12.00 -19.13 -4.89
CA GLU A 156 11.97 -18.60 -6.26
C GLU A 156 11.95 -17.06 -6.26
N LEU A 157 11.36 -16.47 -5.21
CA LEU A 157 11.48 -15.04 -4.91
C LEU A 157 12.50 -14.84 -3.78
N PRO A 158 13.48 -13.94 -3.94
CA PRO A 158 14.50 -13.69 -2.93
C PRO A 158 13.88 -13.05 -1.67
N PRO A 159 14.49 -13.29 -0.49
CA PRO A 159 14.18 -12.52 0.70
C PRO A 159 14.62 -11.07 0.52
N MET A 160 14.04 -10.13 1.30
CA MET A 160 14.47 -8.74 1.27
C MET A 160 15.92 -8.60 1.69
N GLU A 161 16.72 -7.97 0.84
CA GLU A 161 18.12 -7.66 1.18
C GLU A 161 18.20 -6.55 2.23
N PRO A 162 19.20 -6.58 3.13
CA PRO A 162 19.46 -5.48 4.05
C PRO A 162 19.65 -4.16 3.30
N GLY A 163 18.93 -3.12 3.74
CA GLY A 163 18.97 -1.81 3.12
C GLY A 163 18.13 -1.67 1.85
N ALA A 164 17.28 -2.65 1.52
CA ALA A 164 16.34 -2.53 0.42
C ALA A 164 15.39 -1.36 0.67
N MET A 165 15.38 -0.39 -0.26
CA MET A 165 14.55 0.81 -0.17
C MET A 165 14.22 1.38 -1.54
N CYS A 166 13.25 2.29 -1.57
CA CYS A 166 12.90 3.03 -2.78
C CYS A 166 12.66 4.52 -2.51
N TYR A 167 12.66 5.27 -3.60
CA TYR A 167 12.22 6.65 -3.67
C TYR A 167 10.87 6.73 -4.36
N MET A 168 9.92 7.47 -3.76
CA MET A 168 8.63 7.83 -4.35
C MET A 168 8.44 9.36 -4.19
N LEU A 169 9.25 10.13 -4.91
CA LEU A 169 9.33 11.59 -4.75
C LEU A 169 8.75 12.35 -5.95
N SER A 170 7.90 11.74 -6.75
CA SER A 170 7.33 12.39 -7.94
C SER A 170 6.09 13.20 -7.60
N LYS A 171 6.02 14.45 -8.02
CA LYS A 171 4.79 15.26 -8.00
C LYS A 171 3.71 14.76 -8.97
N GLN A 172 4.10 13.91 -9.93
CA GLN A 172 3.23 13.40 -10.99
C GLN A 172 2.63 12.04 -10.66
N GLY A 173 2.90 11.53 -9.45
CA GLY A 173 2.29 10.30 -8.96
C GLY A 173 0.78 10.48 -8.73
N TYR A 174 0.04 9.38 -8.91
CA TYR A 174 -1.38 9.31 -8.59
C TYR A 174 -1.64 7.96 -7.90
N LEU A 175 -1.91 7.97 -6.62
CA LEU A 175 -2.04 6.76 -5.81
C LEU A 175 -3.49 6.37 -5.50
N ASP A 176 -4.42 7.34 -5.35
CA ASP A 176 -5.84 7.07 -5.15
C ASP A 176 -6.73 8.26 -5.52
N ASP A 177 -8.07 8.03 -5.52
CA ASP A 177 -9.07 9.06 -5.82
C ASP A 177 -9.41 9.94 -4.59
N HIS A 178 -8.92 9.60 -3.40
CA HIS A 178 -9.27 10.27 -2.13
C HIS A 178 -8.16 11.17 -1.62
N ALA A 179 -6.91 10.83 -1.93
CA ALA A 179 -5.78 11.68 -1.62
C ALA A 179 -5.79 12.89 -2.56
N GLY A 180 -6.29 14.02 -2.10
CA GLY A 180 -6.20 15.27 -2.82
C GLY A 180 -4.75 15.70 -3.11
N HIS A 181 -3.80 15.11 -2.40
CA HIS A 181 -2.37 15.33 -2.51
C HIS A 181 -1.63 14.17 -1.84
N TRP A 182 -0.74 13.50 -2.56
CA TRP A 182 0.17 12.52 -1.96
C TRP A 182 1.49 13.18 -1.60
N HIS A 183 2.15 12.67 -0.54
CA HIS A 183 3.40 13.24 -0.05
C HIS A 183 4.61 12.47 -0.56
N PRO A 184 5.74 13.15 -0.82
CA PRO A 184 6.97 12.47 -1.17
C PRO A 184 7.44 11.62 0.02
N HIS A 185 7.82 10.38 -0.26
CA HIS A 185 8.24 9.46 0.80
C HIS A 185 9.30 8.47 0.31
N LEU A 186 9.97 7.88 1.29
CA LEU A 186 10.83 6.71 1.12
C LEU A 186 10.13 5.49 1.68
N MET A 187 10.36 4.33 1.09
CA MET A 187 9.94 3.06 1.68
C MET A 187 11.15 2.16 1.91
N PHE A 188 11.15 1.44 3.04
CA PHE A 188 12.15 0.46 3.42
C PHE A 188 11.47 -0.90 3.54
N PHE A 189 12.07 -1.93 2.93
CA PHE A 189 11.46 -3.24 2.79
C PHE A 189 12.15 -4.30 3.64
N PHE A 190 11.36 -5.08 4.38
CA PHE A 190 11.84 -6.14 5.26
C PHE A 190 10.98 -7.40 5.09
N SER A 191 11.60 -8.58 5.08
CA SER A 191 10.86 -9.84 5.06
C SER A 191 10.01 -10.03 6.34
N GLU A 192 10.53 -9.57 7.48
CA GLU A 192 9.85 -9.57 8.78
C GLU A 192 10.35 -8.36 9.56
N GLY A 193 9.66 -7.23 9.43
CA GLY A 193 9.98 -6.02 10.16
C GLY A 193 9.19 -5.93 11.46
N ASP A 194 9.83 -5.47 12.52
CA ASP A 194 9.18 -5.13 13.79
C ASP A 194 8.83 -3.63 13.82
N PRO A 195 7.53 -3.24 13.71
CA PRO A 195 7.13 -1.84 13.78
C PRO A 195 7.53 -1.15 15.08
N ALA A 196 7.52 -1.88 16.20
CA ALA A 196 7.88 -1.30 17.50
C ALA A 196 9.35 -0.89 17.54
N ALA A 197 10.25 -1.69 16.95
CA ALA A 197 11.68 -1.36 16.87
C ALA A 197 11.97 -0.11 16.03
N TRP A 198 11.04 0.24 15.10
CA TRP A 198 11.10 1.45 14.28
C TRP A 198 10.33 2.62 14.88
N GLY A 199 9.61 2.42 15.99
CA GLY A 199 8.69 3.41 16.55
C GLY A 199 7.58 3.78 15.56
N ALA A 200 7.23 2.87 14.63
CA ALA A 200 6.21 3.11 13.62
C ALA A 200 4.82 3.13 14.25
N ASP A 201 3.93 3.93 13.66
CA ASP A 201 2.53 4.09 14.05
C ASP A 201 2.32 4.62 15.49
N LEU A 202 3.36 5.10 16.16
CA LEU A 202 3.26 5.73 17.46
C LEU A 202 2.77 7.19 17.32
N PRO A 203 2.10 7.75 18.35
CA PRO A 203 1.69 9.15 18.32
C PRO A 203 2.87 10.08 18.06
N GLY A 204 2.80 10.86 16.97
CA GLY A 204 3.85 11.79 16.55
C GLY A 204 5.01 11.15 15.76
N SER A 205 5.01 9.84 15.55
CA SER A 205 5.98 9.20 14.66
C SER A 205 5.68 9.55 13.20
N PRO A 206 6.69 9.92 12.41
CA PRO A 206 6.50 10.08 10.97
C PRO A 206 6.55 8.73 10.22
N ILE A 207 6.85 7.64 10.90
CA ILE A 207 7.02 6.31 10.28
C ILE A 207 5.71 5.56 10.32
N ILE A 208 5.28 5.08 9.16
CA ILE A 208 4.09 4.25 8.98
C ILE A 208 4.54 2.84 8.61
N ALA A 209 3.97 1.81 9.27
CA ALA A 209 4.26 0.42 8.95
C ALA A 209 3.09 -0.21 8.18
N ILE A 210 3.39 -0.78 7.02
CA ILE A 210 2.44 -1.56 6.22
C ILE A 210 2.88 -3.02 6.27
N LYS A 211 2.04 -3.88 6.86
CA LYS A 211 2.30 -5.31 6.95
C LYS A 211 1.48 -6.07 5.92
N GLU A 212 2.16 -6.78 5.05
CA GLU A 212 1.59 -7.70 4.08
C GLU A 212 1.94 -9.13 4.49
N THR A 213 1.17 -9.67 5.45
CA THR A 213 1.45 -10.98 6.07
C THR A 213 1.52 -12.11 5.04
N GLN A 214 0.64 -12.08 4.04
CA GLN A 214 0.59 -13.10 2.98
C GLN A 214 1.84 -13.08 2.10
N GLU A 215 2.48 -11.92 1.96
CA GLU A 215 3.72 -11.75 1.20
C GLU A 215 4.96 -11.75 2.09
N ARG A 216 4.79 -11.95 3.41
CA ARG A 216 5.88 -11.88 4.40
C ARG A 216 6.71 -10.61 4.24
N LEU A 217 6.03 -9.50 4.09
CA LEU A 217 6.63 -8.20 3.85
C LEU A 217 6.17 -7.21 4.91
N THR A 218 7.13 -6.43 5.42
CA THR A 218 6.85 -5.21 6.17
C THR A 218 7.52 -4.05 5.43
N THR A 219 6.72 -3.05 5.09
CA THR A 219 7.18 -1.81 4.46
C THR A 219 7.10 -0.69 5.49
N PHE A 220 8.20 0.02 5.73
CA PHE A 220 8.20 1.25 6.50
C PHE A 220 8.21 2.44 5.55
N LEU A 221 7.15 3.22 5.58
CA LEU A 221 7.00 4.44 4.82
C LEU A 221 7.41 5.64 5.68
N VAL A 222 8.32 6.46 5.15
CA VAL A 222 8.85 7.65 5.82
C VAL A 222 8.61 8.86 4.93
N PRO A 223 7.63 9.73 5.25
CA PRO A 223 7.43 10.98 4.53
C PRO A 223 8.68 11.87 4.59
N VAL A 224 8.97 12.54 3.49
CA VAL A 224 10.05 13.51 3.41
C VAL A 224 9.51 14.87 2.95
N ARG A 225 10.30 15.93 3.11
CA ARG A 225 9.83 17.31 2.87
C ARG A 225 10.12 17.84 1.46
N LYS A 226 10.73 17.04 0.60
CA LYS A 226 11.15 17.50 -0.72
C LYS A 226 10.79 16.49 -1.79
N TRP A 227 10.30 17.00 -2.88
CA TRP A 227 10.11 16.28 -4.13
C TRP A 227 11.45 15.97 -4.81
N SER A 228 11.43 15.13 -5.83
CA SER A 228 12.64 14.76 -6.58
C SER A 228 13.34 15.94 -7.26
N ASP A 229 12.60 17.01 -7.59
CA ASP A 229 13.11 18.26 -8.17
C ASP A 229 13.71 19.22 -7.12
N GLY A 230 13.74 18.82 -5.84
CA GLY A 230 14.29 19.60 -4.74
C GLY A 230 13.33 20.63 -4.15
N THR A 231 12.14 20.83 -4.73
CA THR A 231 11.14 21.76 -4.18
C THR A 231 10.48 21.17 -2.93
N ALA A 232 10.03 22.05 -2.04
CA ALA A 232 9.37 21.63 -0.81
C ALA A 232 7.98 21.05 -1.09
N ASP A 233 7.59 20.06 -0.29
CA ASP A 233 6.22 19.63 -0.15
C ASP A 233 5.46 20.67 0.69
N GLN A 234 4.23 21.05 0.26
CA GLN A 234 3.42 22.13 0.86
C GLN A 234 2.32 21.59 1.74
#